data_1954e3d4fb12d6deffddcca20c98fc4b
#
_entry.id   1954e3d4fb12d6deffddcca20c98fc4b
#
_cell.length_a   1.000
_cell.length_b   1.000
_cell.length_c   1.000
_cell.angle_alpha   90.00
_cell.angle_beta   90.00
_cell.angle_gamma   90.00
#
_symmetry.space_group_name_H-M   'P 1'
#
loop_
_entity.id
_entity.type
_entity.pdbx_description
1 polymer ?
#
loop_
_entity_poly.entity_id
_entity_poly.type
_entity_poly.pdbx_seq_one_letter_code
_entity_poly.pdbx_strand_id
1 'polypeptide(L)'
;MNSESDAAAGLDRNKQLMRLMTQHQRRIFGYIYTLVPDRHDAEDILQETSVVICEKFEQFKDGTDFVAWACQIAYWEVRRSRQKFARAKVVFDQDVVDAVAQTAAEMIPEVSARHEALAQCLQKLHPRDRELVLTRYEPGSGVEEAAQRSGRSLEAAYKALGRIRKLLHDCVSNQLSTEGAV
;
A
#
# COMPACT_ATOMS: atom_id res chain seq x y z
N MET A 1 -2.42 35.91 -20.15
CA MET A 1 -1.33 34.91 -20.24
C MET A 1 -1.18 34.04 -18.99
N ASN A 2 -1.88 34.28 -17.87
CA ASN A 2 -1.78 33.47 -16.66
C ASN A 2 -2.72 32.24 -16.59
N SER A 3 -3.86 32.23 -17.29
CA SER A 3 -4.87 31.18 -17.14
C SER A 3 -4.49 29.81 -17.78
N GLU A 4 -3.70 29.81 -18.84
CA GLU A 4 -3.24 28.58 -19.47
C GLU A 4 -2.13 27.89 -18.67
N SER A 5 -1.28 28.65 -17.99
CA SER A 5 -0.23 28.13 -17.09
C SER A 5 -0.83 27.51 -15.85
N ASP A 6 -1.88 28.12 -15.27
CA ASP A 6 -2.57 27.62 -14.08
C ASP A 6 -3.37 26.34 -14.40
N ALA A 7 -4.00 26.27 -15.56
CA ALA A 7 -4.71 25.08 -16.03
C ALA A 7 -3.76 23.90 -16.27
N ALA A 8 -2.58 24.15 -16.85
CA ALA A 8 -1.56 23.13 -17.06
C ALA A 8 -0.97 22.60 -15.75
N ALA A 9 -0.71 23.49 -14.78
CA ALA A 9 -0.24 23.10 -13.46
C ALA A 9 -1.27 22.28 -12.69
N GLY A 10 -2.56 22.64 -12.75
CA GLY A 10 -3.65 21.88 -12.13
C GLY A 10 -3.83 20.49 -12.76
N LEU A 11 -3.67 20.36 -14.07
CA LEU A 11 -3.74 19.07 -14.77
C LEU A 11 -2.59 18.14 -14.34
N ASP A 12 -1.40 18.68 -14.15
CA ASP A 12 -0.23 17.89 -13.75
C ASP A 12 -0.34 17.43 -12.28
N ARG A 13 -0.88 18.28 -11.42
CA ARG A 13 -1.18 17.97 -10.03
C ARG A 13 -2.23 16.86 -9.90
N ASN A 14 -3.27 16.90 -10.72
CA ASN A 14 -4.29 15.84 -10.77
C ASN A 14 -3.71 14.50 -11.26
N LYS A 15 -2.83 14.49 -12.26
CA LYS A 15 -2.14 13.29 -12.71
C LYS A 15 -1.26 12.69 -11.61
N GLN A 16 -0.57 13.53 -10.85
CA GLN A 16 0.24 13.11 -9.71
C GLN A 16 -0.63 12.44 -8.65
N LEU A 17 -1.75 13.06 -8.26
CA LEU A 17 -2.71 12.48 -7.33
C LEU A 17 -3.20 11.10 -7.79
N MET A 18 -3.62 10.97 -9.04
CA MET A 18 -4.12 9.71 -9.59
C MET A 18 -3.05 8.61 -9.53
N ARG A 19 -1.79 8.93 -9.84
CA ARG A 19 -0.67 7.99 -9.72
C ARG A 19 -0.47 7.53 -8.28
N LEU A 20 -0.40 8.47 -7.32
CA LEU A 20 -0.21 8.17 -5.91
C LEU A 20 -1.38 7.34 -5.35
N MET A 21 -2.62 7.68 -5.67
CA MET A 21 -3.79 6.92 -5.26
C MET A 21 -3.76 5.50 -5.83
N THR A 22 -3.54 5.32 -7.12
CA THR A 22 -3.47 4.00 -7.77
C THR A 22 -2.36 3.14 -7.16
N GLN A 23 -1.21 3.73 -6.87
CA GLN A 23 -0.05 3.03 -6.32
C GLN A 23 -0.26 2.61 -4.86
N HIS A 24 -0.93 3.45 -4.05
CA HIS A 24 -0.94 3.31 -2.60
C HIS A 24 -2.31 2.94 -2.01
N GLN A 25 -3.39 2.89 -2.80
CA GLN A 25 -4.75 2.61 -2.32
C GLN A 25 -4.84 1.34 -1.46
N ARG A 26 -4.15 0.26 -1.85
CA ARG A 26 -4.16 -0.99 -1.08
C ARG A 26 -3.55 -0.84 0.31
N ARG A 27 -2.54 0.02 0.46
CA ARG A 27 -1.88 0.28 1.75
C ARG A 27 -2.78 1.11 2.65
N ILE A 28 -3.43 2.14 2.09
CA ILE A 28 -4.41 2.97 2.81
C ILE A 28 -5.58 2.10 3.26
N PHE A 29 -6.11 1.23 2.38
CA PHE A 29 -7.15 0.27 2.74
C PHE A 29 -6.70 -0.68 3.86
N GLY A 30 -5.50 -1.23 3.77
CA GLY A 30 -4.92 -2.10 4.80
C GLY A 30 -4.90 -1.41 6.17
N TYR A 31 -4.48 -0.14 6.23
CA TYR A 31 -4.52 0.65 7.44
C TYR A 31 -5.95 0.81 7.99
N ILE A 32 -6.91 1.22 7.15
CA ILE A 32 -8.31 1.35 7.55
C ILE A 32 -8.85 0.01 8.08
N TYR A 33 -8.56 -1.10 7.40
CA TYR A 33 -9.03 -2.43 7.76
C TYR A 33 -8.45 -2.93 9.10
N THR A 34 -7.30 -2.44 9.56
CA THR A 34 -6.81 -2.72 10.92
C THR A 34 -7.63 -2.04 12.00
N LEU A 35 -8.30 -0.94 11.68
CA LEU A 35 -9.09 -0.13 12.61
C LEU A 35 -10.59 -0.44 12.57
N VAL A 36 -11.05 -1.04 11.47
CA VAL A 36 -12.46 -1.34 11.20
C VAL A 36 -12.58 -2.79 10.74
N PRO A 37 -13.08 -3.71 11.61
CA PRO A 37 -13.11 -5.14 11.32
C PRO A 37 -14.04 -5.54 10.17
N ASP A 38 -15.10 -4.77 9.94
CA ASP A 38 -16.04 -5.02 8.86
C ASP A 38 -15.48 -4.50 7.53
N ARG A 39 -15.48 -5.37 6.52
CA ARG A 39 -14.90 -5.05 5.22
C ARG A 39 -15.70 -3.98 4.47
N HIS A 40 -17.03 -4.05 4.52
CA HIS A 40 -17.87 -3.07 3.82
C HIS A 40 -17.72 -1.68 4.45
N ASP A 41 -17.74 -1.61 5.78
CA ASP A 41 -17.49 -0.37 6.50
C ASP A 41 -16.09 0.20 6.16
N ALA A 42 -15.07 -0.67 6.01
CA ALA A 42 -13.73 -0.25 5.64
C ALA A 42 -13.64 0.24 4.17
N GLU A 43 -14.37 -0.39 3.25
CA GLU A 43 -14.46 0.04 1.85
C GLU A 43 -15.19 1.40 1.73
N ASP A 44 -16.26 1.63 2.48
CA ASP A 44 -16.96 2.91 2.54
C ASP A 44 -16.05 4.02 3.09
N ILE A 45 -15.32 3.74 4.18
CA ILE A 45 -14.37 4.70 4.75
C ILE A 45 -13.24 5.00 3.77
N LEU A 46 -12.77 4.03 3.00
CA LEU A 46 -11.77 4.28 1.97
C LEU A 46 -12.29 5.23 0.88
N GLN A 47 -13.55 5.10 0.48
CA GLN A 47 -14.16 6.01 -0.48
C GLN A 47 -14.21 7.44 0.06
N GLU A 48 -14.72 7.64 1.28
CA GLU A 48 -14.74 8.95 1.93
C GLU A 48 -13.32 9.53 2.10
N THR A 49 -12.38 8.69 2.53
CA THR A 49 -10.95 9.08 2.63
C THR A 49 -10.42 9.56 1.28
N SER A 50 -10.75 8.86 0.20
CA SER A 50 -10.30 9.21 -1.14
C SER A 50 -10.85 10.56 -1.60
N VAL A 51 -12.11 10.86 -1.28
CA VAL A 51 -12.71 12.19 -1.56
C VAL A 51 -11.95 13.28 -0.81
N VAL A 52 -11.73 13.10 0.50
CA VAL A 52 -11.02 14.09 1.33
C VAL A 52 -9.55 14.26 0.88
N ILE A 53 -8.89 13.18 0.44
CA ILE A 53 -7.55 13.26 -0.16
C ILE A 53 -7.58 14.14 -1.42
N CYS A 54 -8.55 13.96 -2.31
CA CYS A 54 -8.70 14.80 -3.50
C CYS A 54 -8.89 16.28 -3.15
N GLU A 55 -9.77 16.58 -2.19
CA GLU A 55 -10.04 17.96 -1.74
C GLU A 55 -8.83 18.63 -1.10
N LYS A 56 -8.01 17.87 -0.37
CA LYS A 56 -6.88 18.38 0.39
C LYS A 56 -5.53 18.21 -0.29
N PHE A 57 -5.48 17.70 -1.52
CA PHE A 57 -4.22 17.36 -2.18
C PHE A 57 -3.29 18.55 -2.38
N GLU A 58 -3.83 19.75 -2.49
CA GLU A 58 -3.03 20.99 -2.54
C GLU A 58 -2.20 21.22 -1.27
N GLN A 59 -2.61 20.61 -0.13
CA GLN A 59 -1.88 20.70 1.13
C GLN A 59 -0.78 19.64 1.25
N PHE A 60 -0.77 18.65 0.36
CA PHE A 60 0.28 17.62 0.35
C PHE A 60 1.59 18.22 -0.17
N LYS A 61 2.67 18.07 0.60
CA LYS A 61 4.01 18.53 0.24
C LYS A 61 4.74 17.45 -0.54
N ASP A 62 5.18 17.80 -1.75
CA ASP A 62 5.99 16.90 -2.57
C ASP A 62 7.28 16.48 -1.83
N GLY A 63 7.69 15.23 -2.03
CA GLY A 63 8.85 14.67 -1.35
C GLY A 63 8.61 14.16 0.07
N THR A 64 7.37 14.28 0.59
CA THR A 64 6.98 13.65 1.87
C THR A 64 6.27 12.30 1.63
N ASP A 65 6.11 11.50 2.69
CA ASP A 65 5.43 10.20 2.60
C ASP A 65 3.91 10.39 2.39
N PHE A 66 3.45 10.12 1.17
CA PHE A 66 2.04 10.20 0.80
C PHE A 66 1.17 9.23 1.63
N VAL A 67 1.67 8.03 1.93
CA VAL A 67 0.89 7.03 2.68
C VAL A 67 0.69 7.49 4.12
N ALA A 68 1.73 8.03 4.74
CA ALA A 68 1.63 8.59 6.09
C ALA A 68 0.61 9.74 6.15
N TRP A 69 0.66 10.67 5.19
CA TRP A 69 -0.29 11.78 5.06
C TRP A 69 -1.73 11.29 4.83
N ALA A 70 -1.92 10.34 3.91
CA ALA A 70 -3.22 9.75 3.60
C ALA A 70 -3.81 8.96 4.78
N CYS A 71 -2.97 8.23 5.53
CA CYS A 71 -3.41 7.49 6.71
C CYS A 71 -3.84 8.40 7.86
N GLN A 72 -3.27 9.61 7.99
CA GLN A 72 -3.79 10.61 8.93
C GLN A 72 -5.22 11.04 8.56
N ILE A 73 -5.50 11.25 7.27
CA ILE A 73 -6.86 11.55 6.79
C ILE A 73 -7.78 10.37 7.08
N ALA A 74 -7.36 9.15 6.72
CA ALA A 74 -8.12 7.93 6.96
C ALA A 74 -8.47 7.74 8.44
N TYR A 75 -7.55 8.02 9.35
CA TYR A 75 -7.81 7.96 10.79
C TYR A 75 -8.98 8.85 11.23
N TRP A 76 -9.04 10.09 10.72
CA TRP A 76 -10.13 11.00 11.03
C TRP A 76 -11.46 10.54 10.44
N GLU A 77 -11.47 9.94 9.24
CA GLU A 77 -12.69 9.39 8.65
C GLU A 77 -13.16 8.14 9.41
N VAL A 78 -12.25 7.28 9.90
CA VAL A 78 -12.60 6.18 10.81
C VAL A 78 -13.27 6.72 12.07
N ARG A 79 -12.69 7.73 12.73
CA ARG A 79 -13.29 8.33 13.93
C ARG A 79 -14.67 8.92 13.64
N ARG A 80 -14.82 9.62 12.53
CA ARG A 80 -16.10 10.21 12.11
C ARG A 80 -17.17 9.15 11.84
N SER A 81 -16.81 8.08 11.15
CA SER A 81 -17.68 6.94 10.89
C SER A 81 -18.15 6.29 12.20
N ARG A 82 -17.25 6.05 13.14
CA ARG A 82 -17.56 5.44 14.43
C ARG A 82 -18.55 6.26 15.25
N GLN A 83 -18.47 7.58 15.23
CA GLN A 83 -19.46 8.45 15.90
C GLN A 83 -20.86 8.29 15.32
N LYS A 84 -20.98 8.01 14.01
CA LYS A 84 -22.26 7.74 13.35
C LYS A 84 -22.82 6.36 13.72
N PHE A 85 -21.96 5.35 13.88
CA PHE A 85 -22.35 3.95 14.11
C PHE A 85 -22.34 3.52 15.58
N ALA A 86 -21.91 4.36 16.51
CA ALA A 86 -21.82 4.04 17.95
C ALA A 86 -23.15 3.57 18.59
N ARG A 87 -24.25 3.65 17.87
CA ARG A 87 -25.58 3.18 18.34
C ARG A 87 -25.96 1.77 17.90
N ALA A 88 -25.18 1.09 17.05
CA ALA A 88 -25.65 -0.11 16.36
C ALA A 88 -24.76 -1.37 16.46
N LYS A 89 -23.46 -1.30 16.80
CA LYS A 89 -22.56 -2.46 16.80
C LYS A 89 -21.60 -2.46 18.01
N VAL A 90 -21.12 -3.64 18.39
CA VAL A 90 -19.98 -3.80 19.32
C VAL A 90 -18.75 -3.16 18.67
N VAL A 91 -18.33 -2.04 19.21
CA VAL A 91 -17.20 -1.25 18.70
C VAL A 91 -16.09 -1.35 19.74
N PHE A 92 -14.85 -1.55 19.31
CA PHE A 92 -13.69 -1.43 20.18
C PHE A 92 -13.72 -0.07 20.89
N ASP A 93 -13.21 -0.01 22.12
CA ASP A 93 -13.03 1.25 22.84
C ASP A 93 -12.21 2.23 22.00
N GLN A 94 -12.49 3.52 22.10
CA GLN A 94 -11.78 4.55 21.35
C GLN A 94 -10.29 4.55 21.68
N ASP A 95 -9.94 4.33 22.93
CA ASP A 95 -8.53 4.26 23.38
C ASP A 95 -7.77 3.11 22.70
N VAL A 96 -8.43 1.96 22.48
CA VAL A 96 -7.84 0.82 21.76
C VAL A 96 -7.60 1.17 20.29
N VAL A 97 -8.57 1.83 19.66
CA VAL A 97 -8.42 2.27 18.24
C VAL A 97 -7.31 3.30 18.11
N ASP A 98 -7.21 4.23 19.03
CA ASP A 98 -6.17 5.26 19.01
C ASP A 98 -4.78 4.62 19.22
N ALA A 99 -4.64 3.66 20.13
CA ALA A 99 -3.39 2.92 20.32
C ALA A 99 -2.98 2.10 19.08
N VAL A 100 -3.93 1.40 18.46
CA VAL A 100 -3.68 0.63 17.22
C VAL A 100 -3.33 1.56 16.07
N ALA A 101 -4.05 2.69 15.93
CA ALA A 101 -3.79 3.67 14.88
C ALA A 101 -2.40 4.29 15.01
N GLN A 102 -1.97 4.61 16.25
CA GLN A 102 -0.63 5.14 16.50
C GLN A 102 0.44 4.11 16.14
N THR A 103 0.32 2.87 16.63
CA THR A 103 1.28 1.80 16.30
C THR A 103 1.34 1.54 14.81
N ALA A 104 0.20 1.48 14.12
CA ALA A 104 0.15 1.31 12.68
C ALA A 104 0.81 2.49 11.93
N ALA A 105 0.61 3.72 12.39
CA ALA A 105 1.24 4.90 11.80
C ALA A 105 2.77 4.90 11.96
N GLU A 106 3.27 4.46 13.11
CA GLU A 106 4.71 4.33 13.38
C GLU A 106 5.38 3.28 12.46
N MET A 107 4.63 2.24 12.07
CA MET A 107 5.12 1.18 11.17
C MET A 107 5.12 1.59 9.68
N ILE A 108 4.37 2.63 9.29
CA ILE A 108 4.21 3.02 7.88
C ILE A 108 5.56 3.28 7.18
N PRO A 109 6.50 4.06 7.75
CA PRO A 109 7.79 4.34 7.10
C PRO A 109 8.59 3.06 6.85
N GLU A 110 8.66 2.16 7.82
CA GLU A 110 9.38 0.89 7.70
C GLU A 110 8.75 -0.02 6.63
N VAL A 111 7.42 -0.14 6.63
CA VAL A 111 6.68 -0.89 5.62
C VAL A 111 6.87 -0.27 4.24
N SER A 112 6.94 1.08 4.14
CA SER A 112 7.20 1.79 2.89
C SER A 112 8.58 1.46 2.33
N ALA A 113 9.62 1.60 3.14
CA ALA A 113 10.99 1.30 2.75
C ALA A 113 11.15 -0.17 2.30
N ARG A 114 10.54 -1.11 3.04
CA ARG A 114 10.53 -2.53 2.65
C ARG A 114 9.84 -2.78 1.30
N HIS A 115 8.74 -2.08 1.01
CA HIS A 115 8.05 -2.21 -0.28
C HIS A 115 8.89 -1.67 -1.44
N GLU A 116 9.54 -0.54 -1.25
CA GLU A 116 10.42 0.05 -2.27
C GLU A 116 11.63 -0.85 -2.54
N ALA A 117 12.27 -1.33 -1.48
CA ALA A 117 13.35 -2.30 -1.58
C ALA A 117 12.92 -3.59 -2.31
N LEU A 118 11.74 -4.13 -1.97
CA LEU A 118 11.20 -5.31 -2.64
C LEU A 118 10.92 -5.06 -4.13
N ALA A 119 10.36 -3.91 -4.49
CA ALA A 119 10.11 -3.55 -5.89
C ALA A 119 11.41 -3.51 -6.70
N GLN A 120 12.48 -2.93 -6.14
CA GLN A 120 13.79 -2.91 -6.76
C GLN A 120 14.42 -4.31 -6.84
N CYS A 121 14.29 -5.14 -5.79
CA CYS A 121 14.81 -6.51 -5.78
C CYS A 121 14.09 -7.41 -6.79
N LEU A 122 12.78 -7.23 -6.99
CA LEU A 122 12.02 -7.92 -8.02
C LEU A 122 12.50 -7.59 -9.44
N GLN A 123 12.95 -6.37 -9.68
CA GLN A 123 13.53 -5.99 -10.98
C GLN A 123 14.88 -6.65 -11.26
N LYS A 124 15.63 -7.01 -10.22
CA LYS A 124 16.93 -7.71 -10.33
C LYS A 124 16.79 -9.21 -10.62
N LEU A 125 15.59 -9.77 -10.48
CA LEU A 125 15.37 -11.19 -10.79
C LEU A 125 15.47 -11.47 -12.29
N HIS A 126 15.92 -12.68 -12.61
CA HIS A 126 15.83 -13.17 -14.00
C HIS A 126 14.36 -13.15 -14.47
N PRO A 127 14.05 -12.78 -15.74
CA PRO A 127 12.69 -12.60 -16.24
C PRO A 127 11.74 -13.78 -15.93
N ARG A 128 12.19 -15.02 -16.12
CA ARG A 128 11.39 -16.22 -15.81
C ARG A 128 11.10 -16.41 -14.30
N ASP A 129 12.03 -16.01 -13.43
CA ASP A 129 11.85 -16.05 -11.98
C ASP A 129 10.89 -14.97 -11.51
N ARG A 130 11.02 -13.78 -12.11
CA ARG A 130 10.11 -12.65 -11.87
C ARG A 130 8.68 -12.99 -12.28
N GLU A 131 8.48 -13.55 -13.48
CA GLU A 131 7.18 -13.98 -13.98
C GLU A 131 6.56 -15.04 -13.04
N LEU A 132 7.32 -16.06 -12.62
CA LEU A 132 6.86 -17.08 -11.69
C LEU A 132 6.33 -16.47 -10.38
N VAL A 133 7.08 -15.52 -9.80
CA VAL A 133 6.66 -14.87 -8.55
C VAL A 133 5.44 -13.99 -8.77
N LEU A 134 5.44 -13.12 -9.78
CA LEU A 134 4.33 -12.20 -10.03
C LEU A 134 3.04 -12.97 -10.28
N THR A 135 3.07 -14.00 -11.15
CA THR A 135 1.89 -14.82 -11.40
C THR A 135 1.43 -15.55 -10.14
N ARG A 136 2.34 -16.10 -9.31
CA ARG A 136 1.94 -16.79 -8.08
C ARG A 136 1.16 -15.91 -7.11
N TYR A 137 1.44 -14.62 -7.08
CA TYR A 137 0.80 -13.66 -6.17
C TYR A 137 -0.29 -12.81 -6.85
N GLU A 138 -0.64 -13.09 -8.10
CA GLU A 138 -1.85 -12.52 -8.73
C GLU A 138 -3.11 -13.04 -8.03
N PRO A 139 -4.16 -12.21 -7.86
CA PRO A 139 -5.42 -12.64 -7.29
C PRO A 139 -6.03 -13.82 -8.07
N GLY A 140 -6.35 -14.90 -7.37
CA GLY A 140 -6.94 -16.10 -7.98
C GLY A 140 -5.95 -17.07 -8.61
N SER A 141 -4.67 -16.72 -8.72
CA SER A 141 -3.65 -17.57 -9.33
C SER A 141 -3.00 -18.54 -8.33
N GLY A 142 -2.71 -19.77 -8.80
CA GLY A 142 -2.04 -20.83 -8.06
C GLY A 142 -0.59 -21.05 -8.50
N VAL A 143 0.07 -22.03 -7.83
CA VAL A 143 1.43 -22.44 -8.23
C VAL A 143 1.41 -23.17 -9.57
N GLU A 144 0.34 -23.89 -9.89
CA GLU A 144 0.14 -24.58 -11.14
C GLU A 144 0.16 -23.64 -12.32
N GLU A 145 -0.60 -22.55 -12.24
CA GLU A 145 -0.65 -21.52 -13.29
C GLU A 145 0.69 -20.79 -13.42
N ALA A 146 1.31 -20.44 -12.29
CA ALA A 146 2.62 -19.82 -12.29
C ALA A 146 3.71 -20.71 -12.90
N ALA A 147 3.65 -22.04 -12.66
CA ALA A 147 4.54 -23.01 -13.25
C ALA A 147 4.34 -23.09 -14.78
N GLN A 148 3.09 -23.15 -15.23
CA GLN A 148 2.74 -23.21 -16.64
C GLN A 148 3.21 -21.96 -17.39
N ARG A 149 2.92 -20.76 -16.90
CA ARG A 149 3.33 -19.49 -17.53
C ARG A 149 4.85 -19.34 -17.59
N SER A 150 5.56 -19.74 -16.52
CA SER A 150 7.03 -19.67 -16.49
C SER A 150 7.74 -20.82 -17.22
N GLY A 151 6.97 -21.77 -17.83
CA GLY A 151 7.50 -22.92 -18.55
C GLY A 151 8.23 -23.93 -17.67
N ARG A 152 7.74 -24.17 -16.43
CA ARG A 152 8.34 -25.07 -15.44
C ARG A 152 7.41 -26.22 -15.08
N SER A 153 8.00 -27.33 -14.65
CA SER A 153 7.22 -28.37 -13.94
C SER A 153 6.79 -27.84 -12.56
N LEU A 154 5.70 -28.39 -12.02
CA LEU A 154 5.18 -27.99 -10.71
C LEU A 154 6.24 -28.13 -9.60
N GLU A 155 6.99 -29.24 -9.60
CA GLU A 155 8.07 -29.46 -8.63
C GLU A 155 9.20 -28.43 -8.77
N ALA A 156 9.60 -28.12 -10.02
CA ALA A 156 10.61 -27.10 -10.28
C ALA A 156 10.14 -25.70 -9.87
N ALA A 157 8.84 -25.39 -10.02
CA ALA A 157 8.26 -24.13 -9.58
C ALA A 157 8.30 -23.98 -8.05
N TYR A 158 7.93 -25.03 -7.29
CA TYR A 158 8.05 -25.01 -5.83
C TYR A 158 9.49 -24.77 -5.34
N LYS A 159 10.46 -25.49 -5.93
CA LYS A 159 11.89 -25.32 -5.61
C LYS A 159 12.38 -23.91 -5.97
N ALA A 160 11.98 -23.41 -7.15
CA ALA A 160 12.32 -22.06 -7.59
C ALA A 160 11.72 -20.98 -6.67
N LEU A 161 10.45 -21.10 -6.29
CA LEU A 161 9.79 -20.14 -5.38
C LEU A 161 10.48 -20.09 -4.01
N GLY A 162 10.90 -21.23 -3.47
CA GLY A 162 11.69 -21.29 -2.22
C GLY A 162 13.00 -20.53 -2.33
N ARG A 163 13.78 -20.76 -3.39
CA ARG A 163 15.04 -20.06 -3.67
C ARG A 163 14.82 -18.56 -3.88
N ILE A 164 13.81 -18.19 -4.67
CA ILE A 164 13.53 -16.77 -4.98
C ILE A 164 13.12 -16.00 -3.73
N ARG A 165 12.28 -16.59 -2.87
CA ARG A 165 11.92 -15.96 -1.58
C ARG A 165 13.16 -15.64 -0.74
N LYS A 166 14.10 -16.58 -0.65
CA LYS A 166 15.36 -16.36 0.07
C LYS A 166 16.18 -15.25 -0.56
N LEU A 167 16.33 -15.26 -1.89
CA LEU A 167 17.06 -14.20 -2.62
C LEU A 167 16.42 -12.81 -2.42
N LEU A 168 15.09 -12.73 -2.46
CA LEU A 168 14.39 -11.47 -2.23
C LEU A 168 14.54 -11.00 -0.78
N HIS A 169 14.41 -11.91 0.18
CA HIS A 169 14.61 -11.59 1.60
C HIS A 169 16.01 -11.01 1.84
N ASP A 170 17.05 -11.70 1.35
CA ASP A 170 18.43 -11.28 1.52
C ASP A 170 18.70 -9.93 0.82
N CYS A 171 18.15 -9.75 -0.40
CA CYS A 171 18.25 -8.50 -1.15
C CYS A 171 17.60 -7.32 -0.42
N VAL A 172 16.37 -7.49 0.08
CA VAL A 172 15.64 -6.45 0.83
C VAL A 172 16.38 -6.11 2.13
N SER A 173 16.80 -7.12 2.89
CA SER A 173 17.55 -6.91 4.14
C SER A 173 18.84 -6.13 3.92
N ASN A 174 19.59 -6.44 2.86
CA ASN A 174 20.82 -5.72 2.53
C ASN A 174 20.54 -4.25 2.14
N GLN A 175 19.48 -3.98 1.38
CA GLN A 175 19.13 -2.60 1.01
C GLN A 175 18.76 -1.77 2.24
N LEU A 176 17.91 -2.29 3.12
CA LEU A 176 17.51 -1.59 4.34
C LEU A 176 18.68 -1.35 5.30
N SER A 177 19.63 -2.29 5.37
CA SER A 177 20.84 -2.13 6.19
C SER A 177 21.78 -1.04 5.63
N THR A 178 21.79 -0.83 4.32
CA THR A 178 22.63 0.18 3.67
C THR A 178 22.03 1.59 3.81
N GLU A 179 20.71 1.72 3.80
CA GLU A 179 19.99 3.00 3.98
C GLU A 179 19.98 3.46 5.45
N GLY A 180 20.05 2.55 6.41
CA GLY A 180 20.09 2.86 7.84
C GLY A 180 21.49 3.24 8.38
N ALA A 181 22.51 3.23 7.53
CA ALA A 181 23.92 3.50 7.90
C ALA A 181 24.42 4.91 7.47
N VAL A 182 23.51 5.83 7.09
CA VAL A 182 23.82 7.23 6.73
C VAL A 182 23.31 8.21 7.77
#